data_f7dc85eb6a3b7bb3481751e22926a370
#
_entry.id   f7dc85eb6a3b7bb3481751e22926a370
#
_cell.length_a   1.000
_cell.length_b   1.000
_cell.length_c   1.000
_cell.angle_alpha   90.00
_cell.angle_beta   90.00
_cell.angle_gamma   90.00
#
_symmetry.space_group_name_H-M   'P 1'
#
loop_
_entity.id
_entity.type
_entity.pdbx_description
1 polymer ?
#
loop_
_entity_poly.entity_id
_entity_poly.type
_entity_poly.pdbx_seq_one_letter_code
_entity_poly.pdbx_strand_id
1 'polypeptide(L)'
;MCIRDSGSKDSTLKIIKQWREDDARISYVDFSRNFGKETAMIAGLDYATGDCVIFMDADLQDPPELIPELLKWWEQGYDDVYARRRTRKGETWLKKFTSKMYYKVLQSLTNVEIQKDTGDFRLLDKRCVNALKMMRESQRCSKSMFSWIGYKKKEVLYDRDPRIAGKTKWNYKKLVDLAIDGITSFTTSPLRLATYICIPTFLALVIYFIYVICKMILVTGKIDAYQAIILLILFFSGIQILLFGIIGEYLGRIFNETKSLSLIHIYEPT
;
A
#
# COMPACT_ATOMS: atom_id res chain seq x y z
N MET A 1 1.72 -26.35 4.83
CA MET A 1 1.60 -25.33 3.76
C MET A 1 0.17 -24.80 3.78
N CYS A 2 -0.07 -23.48 3.72
CA CYS A 2 -1.43 -22.91 3.71
C CYS A 2 -1.68 -22.21 2.36
N ILE A 3 -2.62 -22.71 1.58
CA ILE A 3 -3.03 -22.16 0.29
C ILE A 3 -4.22 -21.22 0.52
N ARG A 4 -4.26 -20.08 -0.16
CA ARG A 4 -5.32 -19.07 -0.01
C ARG A 4 -6.03 -18.92 -1.35
N ASP A 5 -7.28 -19.34 -1.39
CA ASP A 5 -8.13 -19.15 -2.56
C ASP A 5 -9.03 -17.93 -2.35
N SER A 6 -8.87 -16.91 -3.16
CA SER A 6 -9.66 -15.68 -3.08
C SER A 6 -10.74 -15.66 -4.17
N GLY A 7 -11.66 -16.64 -4.08
CA GLY A 7 -12.84 -16.74 -4.92
C GLY A 7 -12.54 -17.13 -6.37
N SER A 8 -11.72 -18.17 -6.57
CA SER A 8 -11.52 -18.78 -7.88
C SER A 8 -12.82 -19.32 -8.46
N LYS A 9 -13.01 -19.10 -9.77
CA LYS A 9 -14.20 -19.56 -10.49
C LYS A 9 -13.93 -20.80 -11.37
N ASP A 10 -12.70 -21.30 -11.30
CA ASP A 10 -12.21 -22.47 -12.02
C ASP A 10 -12.07 -23.70 -11.09
N SER A 11 -11.37 -24.72 -11.56
CA SER A 11 -11.15 -25.96 -10.79
C SER A 11 -10.11 -25.83 -9.66
N THR A 12 -9.55 -24.64 -9.40
CA THR A 12 -8.48 -24.43 -8.41
C THR A 12 -8.87 -24.96 -7.03
N LEU A 13 -10.03 -24.56 -6.51
CA LEU A 13 -10.48 -24.99 -5.19
C LEU A 13 -10.68 -26.52 -5.10
N LYS A 14 -11.19 -27.16 -6.16
CA LYS A 14 -11.35 -28.61 -6.21
C LYS A 14 -10.00 -29.33 -6.12
N ILE A 15 -9.00 -28.83 -6.82
CA ILE A 15 -7.64 -29.40 -6.81
C ILE A 15 -7.03 -29.24 -5.42
N ILE A 16 -7.18 -28.07 -4.79
CA ILE A 16 -6.64 -27.78 -3.46
C ILE A 16 -7.27 -28.72 -2.41
N LYS A 17 -8.58 -28.96 -2.47
CA LYS A 17 -9.29 -29.90 -1.59
C LYS A 17 -8.74 -31.31 -1.72
N GLN A 18 -8.54 -31.78 -2.95
CA GLN A 18 -7.94 -33.09 -3.20
C GLN A 18 -6.54 -33.19 -2.62
N TRP A 19 -5.69 -32.19 -2.83
CA TRP A 19 -4.35 -32.17 -2.23
C TRP A 19 -4.37 -32.21 -0.70
N ARG A 20 -5.37 -31.59 -0.08
CA ARG A 20 -5.56 -31.67 1.38
C ARG A 20 -5.94 -33.07 1.84
N GLU A 21 -6.73 -33.80 1.07
CA GLU A 21 -7.08 -35.20 1.36
C GLU A 21 -5.85 -36.10 1.24
N ASP A 22 -5.00 -35.85 0.23
CA ASP A 22 -3.79 -36.64 -0.03
C ASP A 22 -2.66 -36.33 0.97
N ASP A 23 -2.55 -35.10 1.47
CA ASP A 23 -1.49 -34.65 2.38
C ASP A 23 -2.01 -33.73 3.47
N ALA A 24 -2.06 -34.24 4.70
CA ALA A 24 -2.51 -33.52 5.90
C ALA A 24 -1.68 -32.25 6.23
N ARG A 25 -0.47 -32.10 5.67
CA ARG A 25 0.39 -30.91 5.83
C ARG A 25 -0.08 -29.72 4.98
N ILE A 26 -0.97 -29.96 4.02
CA ILE A 26 -1.61 -28.94 3.19
C ILE A 26 -2.85 -28.44 3.90
N SER A 27 -2.95 -27.13 4.11
CA SER A 27 -4.14 -26.44 4.59
C SER A 27 -4.57 -25.39 3.57
N TYR A 28 -5.81 -25.00 3.58
CA TYR A 28 -6.27 -23.92 2.71
C TYR A 28 -7.26 -23.01 3.43
N VAL A 29 -7.34 -21.78 2.94
CA VAL A 29 -8.35 -20.79 3.33
C VAL A 29 -9.13 -20.43 2.10
N ASP A 30 -10.43 -20.70 2.13
CA ASP A 30 -11.36 -20.37 1.06
C ASP A 30 -12.16 -19.13 1.44
N PHE A 31 -12.19 -18.15 0.56
CA PHE A 31 -12.90 -16.90 0.81
C PHE A 31 -14.21 -16.86 0.06
N SER A 32 -15.26 -16.36 0.71
CA SER A 32 -16.60 -16.22 0.13
C SER A 32 -16.63 -15.36 -1.16
N ARG A 33 -15.65 -14.50 -1.35
CA ARG A 33 -15.44 -13.67 -2.55
C ARG A 33 -13.98 -13.26 -2.69
N ASN A 34 -13.64 -12.59 -3.78
CA ASN A 34 -12.32 -12.02 -3.96
C ASN A 34 -12.15 -10.76 -3.08
N PHE A 35 -11.38 -10.87 -2.00
CA PHE A 35 -10.99 -9.78 -1.10
C PHE A 35 -9.62 -9.18 -1.46
N GLY A 36 -8.99 -9.65 -2.51
CA GLY A 36 -7.68 -9.20 -2.96
C GLY A 36 -6.51 -9.94 -2.29
N LYS A 37 -5.32 -9.75 -2.89
CA LYS A 37 -4.09 -10.44 -2.50
C LYS A 37 -3.66 -10.11 -1.07
N GLU A 38 -3.72 -8.84 -0.68
CA GLU A 38 -3.25 -8.35 0.62
C GLU A 38 -4.02 -9.00 1.77
N THR A 39 -5.35 -9.04 1.67
CA THR A 39 -6.22 -9.68 2.66
C THR A 39 -5.95 -11.19 2.73
N ALA A 40 -5.77 -11.84 1.58
CA ALA A 40 -5.46 -13.25 1.53
C ALA A 40 -4.11 -13.59 2.19
N MET A 41 -3.12 -12.71 2.07
CA MET A 41 -1.82 -12.88 2.72
C MET A 41 -1.93 -12.85 4.24
N ILE A 42 -2.64 -11.89 4.80
CA ILE A 42 -2.82 -11.78 6.26
C ILE A 42 -3.64 -12.95 6.82
N ALA A 43 -4.69 -13.37 6.13
CA ALA A 43 -5.42 -14.55 6.54
C ALA A 43 -4.53 -15.81 6.60
N GLY A 44 -3.62 -15.95 5.62
CA GLY A 44 -2.61 -17.02 5.70
C GLY A 44 -1.69 -16.91 6.92
N LEU A 45 -1.33 -15.68 7.32
CA LEU A 45 -0.54 -15.46 8.54
C LEU A 45 -1.32 -15.85 9.80
N ASP A 46 -2.63 -15.56 9.87
CA ASP A 46 -3.45 -15.86 11.03
C ASP A 46 -3.43 -17.36 11.37
N TYR A 47 -3.38 -18.23 10.36
CA TYR A 47 -3.30 -19.68 10.52
C TYR A 47 -1.88 -20.24 10.54
N ALA A 48 -0.87 -19.39 10.36
CA ALA A 48 0.51 -19.85 10.43
C ALA A 48 0.94 -20.12 11.88
N THR A 49 1.45 -21.32 12.13
CA THR A 49 1.91 -21.80 13.44
C THR A 49 3.40 -22.12 13.51
N GLY A 50 4.10 -22.12 12.37
CA GLY A 50 5.53 -22.40 12.30
C GLY A 50 6.41 -21.33 12.93
N ASP A 51 7.68 -21.63 13.12
CA ASP A 51 8.69 -20.70 13.64
C ASP A 51 9.09 -19.63 12.62
N CYS A 52 8.90 -19.92 11.34
CA CYS A 52 8.98 -18.96 10.25
C CYS A 52 7.87 -19.21 9.22
N VAL A 53 7.58 -18.19 8.41
CA VAL A 53 6.58 -18.23 7.33
C VAL A 53 7.21 -17.75 6.04
N ILE A 54 7.03 -18.52 4.97
CA ILE A 54 7.46 -18.14 3.63
C ILE A 54 6.23 -17.79 2.79
N PHE A 55 6.21 -16.57 2.24
CA PHE A 55 5.26 -16.17 1.20
C PHE A 55 5.82 -16.50 -0.18
N MET A 56 5.01 -17.10 -1.02
CA MET A 56 5.35 -17.39 -2.40
C MET A 56 4.09 -17.26 -3.27
N ASP A 57 4.22 -16.63 -4.43
CA ASP A 57 3.14 -16.56 -5.43
C ASP A 57 3.02 -17.87 -6.19
N ALA A 58 1.78 -18.29 -6.49
CA ALA A 58 1.50 -19.56 -7.18
C ALA A 58 1.65 -19.47 -8.72
N ASP A 59 2.17 -18.36 -9.27
CA ASP A 59 2.32 -18.13 -10.71
C ASP A 59 3.64 -18.66 -11.28
N LEU A 60 4.39 -19.42 -10.47
CA LEU A 60 5.69 -20.01 -10.80
C LEU A 60 6.77 -19.02 -11.25
N GLN A 61 6.62 -17.74 -10.88
CA GLN A 61 7.64 -16.74 -11.15
C GLN A 61 8.70 -16.64 -10.05
N ASP A 62 8.39 -17.16 -8.87
CA ASP A 62 9.26 -17.17 -7.70
C ASP A 62 9.83 -18.59 -7.55
N PRO A 63 11.15 -18.80 -7.73
CA PRO A 63 11.75 -20.13 -7.73
C PRO A 63 11.77 -20.75 -6.32
N PRO A 64 11.15 -21.93 -6.11
CA PRO A 64 11.19 -22.62 -4.80
C PRO A 64 12.60 -22.98 -4.35
N GLU A 65 13.53 -23.13 -5.28
CA GLU A 65 14.94 -23.46 -5.06
C GLU A 65 15.64 -22.38 -4.21
N LEU A 66 15.07 -21.19 -4.10
CA LEU A 66 15.61 -20.12 -3.25
C LEU A 66 15.29 -20.32 -1.76
N ILE A 67 14.32 -21.17 -1.44
CA ILE A 67 13.87 -21.40 -0.07
C ILE A 67 15.02 -21.82 0.88
N PRO A 68 15.91 -22.75 0.51
CA PRO A 68 17.06 -23.12 1.37
C PRO A 68 17.97 -21.93 1.67
N GLU A 69 18.17 -21.02 0.73
CA GLU A 69 18.98 -19.82 0.96
C GLU A 69 18.30 -18.83 1.91
N LEU A 70 16.97 -18.65 1.79
CA LEU A 70 16.19 -17.82 2.72
C LEU A 70 16.29 -18.38 4.15
N LEU A 71 16.17 -19.71 4.32
CA LEU A 71 16.31 -20.39 5.61
C LEU A 71 17.71 -20.21 6.22
N LYS A 72 18.76 -20.36 5.42
CA LYS A 72 20.13 -20.15 5.86
C LYS A 72 20.36 -18.75 6.46
N TRP A 73 19.80 -17.70 5.87
CA TRP A 73 19.92 -16.35 6.38
C TRP A 73 19.06 -16.15 7.64
N TRP A 74 17.88 -16.75 7.72
CA TRP A 74 17.04 -16.73 8.91
C TRP A 74 17.76 -17.40 10.10
N GLU A 75 18.39 -18.55 9.89
CA GLU A 75 19.21 -19.25 10.92
C GLU A 75 20.37 -18.39 11.42
N GLN A 76 20.86 -17.44 10.61
CA GLN A 76 21.87 -16.47 11.00
C GLN A 76 21.30 -15.26 11.78
N GLY A 77 20.01 -15.29 12.14
CA GLY A 77 19.35 -14.29 12.97
C GLY A 77 18.80 -13.07 12.21
N TYR A 78 18.47 -13.23 10.93
CA TYR A 78 17.68 -12.25 10.21
C TYR A 78 16.19 -12.58 10.35
N ASP A 79 15.37 -11.55 10.59
CA ASP A 79 13.95 -11.71 10.88
C ASP A 79 13.07 -11.63 9.62
N ASP A 80 13.51 -10.89 8.60
CA ASP A 80 12.82 -10.70 7.31
C ASP A 80 13.84 -10.92 6.19
N VAL A 81 13.81 -12.10 5.56
CA VAL A 81 14.67 -12.44 4.43
C VAL A 81 13.84 -12.35 3.15
N TYR A 82 14.07 -11.35 2.33
CA TYR A 82 13.25 -11.07 1.16
C TYR A 82 13.99 -11.26 -0.14
N ALA A 83 13.29 -11.79 -1.13
CA ALA A 83 13.81 -11.97 -2.46
C ALA A 83 13.67 -10.67 -3.27
N ARG A 84 14.79 -10.17 -3.82
CA ARG A 84 14.84 -9.00 -4.68
C ARG A 84 15.27 -9.39 -6.10
N ARG A 85 14.58 -8.87 -7.08
CA ARG A 85 14.89 -9.12 -8.49
C ARG A 85 16.14 -8.37 -8.91
N ARG A 86 17.08 -9.09 -9.56
CA ARG A 86 18.29 -8.46 -10.12
C ARG A 86 17.97 -7.51 -11.26
N THR A 87 17.03 -7.88 -12.14
CA THR A 87 16.72 -7.09 -13.33
C THR A 87 15.22 -7.05 -13.61
N ARG A 88 14.75 -5.93 -14.19
CA ARG A 88 13.39 -5.78 -14.72
C ARG A 88 13.44 -5.92 -16.25
N LYS A 89 13.72 -7.12 -16.76
CA LYS A 89 13.67 -7.39 -18.19
C LYS A 89 12.23 -7.30 -18.70
N GLY A 90 12.02 -6.64 -19.86
CA GLY A 90 10.70 -6.56 -20.52
C GLY A 90 9.79 -5.40 -20.09
N GLU A 91 10.20 -4.51 -19.17
CA GLU A 91 9.40 -3.33 -18.84
C GLU A 91 9.73 -2.13 -19.75
N THR A 92 8.67 -1.41 -20.18
CA THR A 92 8.81 -0.18 -20.98
C THR A 92 9.51 0.93 -20.18
N TRP A 93 10.20 1.82 -20.89
CA TRP A 93 10.89 2.97 -20.27
C TRP A 93 9.96 3.82 -19.41
N LEU A 94 8.76 4.11 -19.92
CA LEU A 94 7.74 4.90 -19.19
C LEU A 94 7.35 4.24 -17.86
N LYS A 95 7.17 2.92 -17.83
CA LYS A 95 6.83 2.17 -16.64
C LYS A 95 7.97 2.18 -15.61
N LYS A 96 9.22 2.09 -16.07
CA LYS A 96 10.40 2.22 -15.21
C LYS A 96 10.50 3.63 -14.60
N PHE A 97 10.27 4.68 -15.41
CA PHE A 97 10.32 6.06 -14.98
C PHE A 97 9.22 6.37 -13.94
N THR A 98 7.98 6.02 -14.22
CA THR A 98 6.84 6.25 -13.30
C THR A 98 7.01 5.49 -11.99
N SER A 99 7.50 4.26 -12.04
CA SER A 99 7.81 3.46 -10.85
C SER A 99 8.94 4.12 -10.02
N LYS A 100 10.03 4.57 -10.66
CA LYS A 100 11.13 5.27 -9.97
C LYS A 100 10.66 6.57 -9.31
N MET A 101 9.83 7.33 -10.01
CA MET A 101 9.23 8.57 -9.49
C MET A 101 8.35 8.29 -8.27
N TYR A 102 7.48 7.29 -8.35
CA TYR A 102 6.62 6.84 -7.26
C TYR A 102 7.45 6.50 -6.00
N TYR A 103 8.44 5.62 -6.13
CA TYR A 103 9.28 5.26 -4.98
C TYR A 103 10.08 6.44 -4.42
N LYS A 104 10.50 7.39 -5.27
CA LYS A 104 11.19 8.60 -4.81
C LYS A 104 10.26 9.49 -3.98
N VAL A 105 9.03 9.71 -4.45
CA VAL A 105 8.01 10.49 -3.73
C VAL A 105 7.62 9.79 -2.43
N LEU A 106 7.33 8.50 -2.49
CA LEU A 106 6.94 7.73 -1.31
C LEU A 106 8.06 7.74 -0.24
N GLN A 107 9.32 7.58 -0.64
CA GLN A 107 10.45 7.62 0.27
C GLN A 107 10.68 9.03 0.88
N SER A 108 10.40 10.11 0.14
CA SER A 108 10.51 11.48 0.66
C SER A 108 9.38 11.84 1.64
N LEU A 109 8.25 11.16 1.56
CA LEU A 109 7.07 11.39 2.39
C LEU A 109 7.01 10.46 3.61
N THR A 110 7.77 9.38 3.62
CA THR A 110 7.78 8.39 4.70
C THR A 110 9.15 8.30 5.35
N ASN A 111 9.19 8.15 6.67
CA ASN A 111 10.43 7.91 7.41
C ASN A 111 10.85 6.43 7.41
N VAL A 112 10.18 5.60 6.62
CA VAL A 112 10.42 4.15 6.55
C VAL A 112 11.11 3.82 5.25
N GLU A 113 12.20 3.07 5.31
CA GLU A 113 12.92 2.61 4.13
C GLU A 113 12.08 1.59 3.35
N ILE A 114 11.57 2.00 2.17
CA ILE A 114 10.75 1.13 1.34
C ILE A 114 11.63 0.34 0.40
N GLN A 115 11.47 -0.98 0.45
CA GLN A 115 12.22 -1.92 -0.37
C GLN A 115 11.81 -1.79 -1.85
N LYS A 116 12.77 -1.43 -2.71
CA LYS A 116 12.58 -1.32 -4.17
C LYS A 116 12.77 -2.67 -4.84
N ASP A 117 12.02 -2.90 -5.92
CA ASP A 117 12.18 -4.09 -6.77
C ASP A 117 11.90 -5.44 -6.08
N THR A 118 11.18 -5.41 -4.96
CA THR A 118 10.79 -6.59 -4.21
C THR A 118 9.41 -7.08 -4.61
N GLY A 119 9.24 -8.41 -4.62
CA GLY A 119 7.95 -9.10 -4.60
C GLY A 119 7.47 -9.32 -3.18
N ASP A 120 6.51 -10.24 -3.04
CA ASP A 120 6.06 -10.71 -1.73
C ASP A 120 6.78 -12.00 -1.32
N PHE A 121 7.67 -12.51 -2.18
CA PHE A 121 8.49 -13.69 -1.91
C PHE A 121 9.51 -13.37 -0.83
N ARG A 122 9.25 -13.88 0.37
CA ARG A 122 10.08 -13.67 1.55
C ARG A 122 9.84 -14.70 2.63
N LEU A 123 10.80 -14.83 3.52
CA LEU A 123 10.72 -15.55 4.77
C LEU A 123 10.59 -14.56 5.92
N LEU A 124 9.63 -14.76 6.79
CA LEU A 124 9.40 -13.97 8.01
C LEU A 124 9.55 -14.85 9.24
N ASP A 125 10.32 -14.39 10.20
CA ASP A 125 10.39 -14.97 11.54
C ASP A 125 9.05 -14.85 12.26
N LYS A 126 8.77 -15.71 13.22
CA LYS A 126 7.56 -15.72 14.05
C LYS A 126 7.30 -14.38 14.73
N ARG A 127 8.36 -13.65 15.12
CA ARG A 127 8.22 -12.29 15.71
C ARG A 127 7.66 -11.30 14.72
N CYS A 128 8.15 -11.33 13.49
CA CYS A 128 7.59 -10.51 12.39
C CYS A 128 6.15 -10.86 12.09
N VAL A 129 5.83 -12.16 12.03
CA VAL A 129 4.46 -12.65 11.82
C VAL A 129 3.53 -12.15 12.91
N ASN A 130 3.93 -12.25 14.17
CA ASN A 130 3.12 -11.75 15.30
C ASN A 130 2.91 -10.24 15.24
N ALA A 131 3.93 -9.46 14.89
CA ALA A 131 3.79 -8.02 14.71
C ALA A 131 2.80 -7.67 13.58
N LEU A 132 2.88 -8.39 12.45
CA LEU A 132 1.94 -8.20 11.32
C LEU A 132 0.51 -8.61 11.68
N LYS A 133 0.32 -9.66 12.49
CA LYS A 133 -1.00 -10.06 13.00
C LYS A 133 -1.65 -8.98 13.86
N MET A 134 -0.89 -8.14 14.52
CA MET A 134 -1.41 -7.01 15.30
C MET A 134 -1.87 -5.84 14.42
N MET A 135 -1.35 -5.73 13.21
CA MET A 135 -1.72 -4.69 12.25
C MET A 135 -2.99 -5.09 11.49
N ARG A 136 -4.16 -4.68 12.00
CA ARG A 136 -5.50 -5.07 11.47
C ARG A 136 -6.12 -4.04 10.52
N GLU A 137 -5.31 -3.22 9.90
CA GLU A 137 -5.76 -2.21 8.94
C GLU A 137 -6.59 -2.84 7.80
N SER A 138 -7.68 -2.19 7.41
CA SER A 138 -8.55 -2.68 6.33
C SER A 138 -7.97 -2.39 4.95
N GLN A 139 -7.31 -1.23 4.78
CA GLN A 139 -6.58 -0.87 3.57
C GLN A 139 -5.09 -1.14 3.77
N ARG A 140 -4.59 -2.18 3.14
CA ARG A 140 -3.26 -2.72 3.38
C ARG A 140 -2.35 -2.55 2.17
N CYS A 141 -1.09 -2.27 2.44
CA CYS A 141 0.00 -2.41 1.51
C CYS A 141 1.09 -3.26 2.17
N SER A 142 1.12 -4.56 1.89
CA SER A 142 2.03 -5.51 2.53
C SER A 142 3.48 -5.06 2.49
N LYS A 143 3.94 -4.50 1.37
CA LYS A 143 5.33 -3.99 1.24
C LYS A 143 5.68 -2.91 2.24
N SER A 144 4.75 -2.00 2.51
CA SER A 144 4.95 -0.95 3.49
C SER A 144 4.85 -1.49 4.91
N MET A 145 3.93 -2.43 5.18
CA MET A 145 3.81 -3.11 6.48
C MET A 145 5.09 -3.86 6.83
N PHE A 146 5.65 -4.63 5.89
CA PHE A 146 6.95 -5.29 6.08
C PHE A 146 8.09 -4.31 6.37
N SER A 147 8.04 -3.11 5.80
CA SER A 147 9.02 -2.07 6.09
C SER A 147 8.77 -1.42 7.44
N TRP A 148 7.52 -1.20 7.81
CA TRP A 148 7.10 -0.52 9.02
C TRP A 148 7.48 -1.26 10.32
N ILE A 149 7.39 -2.59 10.33
CA ILE A 149 7.69 -3.40 11.53
C ILE A 149 9.15 -3.32 11.98
N GLY A 150 10.08 -2.82 11.16
CA GLY A 150 11.45 -2.43 11.55
C GLY A 150 12.40 -3.55 11.94
N TYR A 151 12.07 -4.82 11.72
CA TYR A 151 12.93 -5.96 12.05
C TYR A 151 14.17 -6.06 11.16
N LYS A 152 15.17 -6.86 11.60
CA LYS A 152 16.44 -7.06 10.90
C LYS A 152 16.22 -7.76 9.56
N LYS A 153 16.59 -7.10 8.45
CA LYS A 153 16.31 -7.56 7.09
C LYS A 153 17.54 -8.03 6.36
N LYS A 154 17.34 -9.00 5.47
CA LYS A 154 18.35 -9.45 4.50
C LYS A 154 17.75 -9.58 3.13
N GLU A 155 18.40 -8.99 2.13
CA GLU A 155 18.03 -9.22 0.73
C GLU A 155 18.75 -10.43 0.15
N VAL A 156 18.05 -11.20 -0.66
CA VAL A 156 18.59 -12.28 -1.49
C VAL A 156 18.24 -11.97 -2.94
N LEU A 157 19.24 -11.89 -3.79
CA LEU A 157 19.06 -11.53 -5.20
C LEU A 157 18.71 -12.76 -6.02
N TYR A 158 17.63 -12.68 -6.81
CA TYR A 158 17.24 -13.75 -7.73
C TYR A 158 16.85 -13.23 -9.11
N ASP A 159 16.90 -14.10 -10.08
CA ASP A 159 16.38 -13.83 -11.41
C ASP A 159 14.95 -14.39 -11.50
N ARG A 160 14.01 -13.53 -11.87
CA ARG A 160 12.60 -13.90 -11.96
C ARG A 160 12.30 -14.56 -13.28
N ASP A 161 11.65 -15.71 -13.23
CA ASP A 161 11.21 -16.42 -14.41
C ASP A 161 10.02 -15.72 -15.11
N PRO A 162 9.89 -15.88 -16.44
CA PRO A 162 8.74 -15.39 -17.15
C PRO A 162 7.48 -16.12 -16.68
N ARG A 163 6.36 -15.39 -16.64
CA ARG A 163 5.07 -15.99 -16.26
C ARG A 163 4.67 -17.09 -17.24
N ILE A 164 4.37 -18.29 -16.72
CA ILE A 164 3.99 -19.45 -17.53
C ILE A 164 2.55 -19.30 -18.04
N ALA A 165 1.64 -18.73 -17.25
CA ALA A 165 0.23 -18.57 -17.59
C ALA A 165 -0.37 -17.27 -17.03
N GLY A 166 -1.47 -16.81 -17.63
CA GLY A 166 -2.23 -15.64 -17.20
C GLY A 166 -1.76 -14.32 -17.82
N LYS A 167 -2.66 -13.31 -17.75
CA LYS A 167 -2.41 -11.94 -18.24
C LYS A 167 -2.32 -10.99 -17.05
N THR A 168 -1.50 -9.93 -17.19
CA THR A 168 -1.46 -8.86 -16.18
C THR A 168 -2.82 -8.17 -16.07
N LYS A 169 -3.36 -8.09 -14.84
CA LYS A 169 -4.63 -7.40 -14.53
C LYS A 169 -4.43 -5.92 -14.17
N TRP A 170 -3.20 -5.41 -14.26
CA TRP A 170 -2.87 -4.05 -13.90
C TRP A 170 -3.14 -3.08 -15.06
N ASN A 171 -3.85 -2.00 -14.76
CA ASN A 171 -4.03 -0.84 -15.64
C ASN A 171 -3.56 0.43 -14.93
N TYR A 172 -3.43 1.54 -15.67
CA TYR A 172 -2.92 2.81 -15.13
C TYR A 172 -3.78 3.34 -13.98
N LYS A 173 -5.11 3.22 -14.03
CA LYS A 173 -6.01 3.63 -12.95
C LYS A 173 -5.68 2.89 -11.64
N LYS A 174 -5.57 1.56 -11.70
CA LYS A 174 -5.19 0.76 -10.52
C LYS A 174 -3.81 1.09 -9.97
N LEU A 175 -2.86 1.52 -10.82
CA LEU A 175 -1.55 1.96 -10.38
C LEU A 175 -1.62 3.30 -9.65
N VAL A 176 -2.45 4.24 -10.09
CA VAL A 176 -2.68 5.51 -9.41
C VAL A 176 -3.39 5.28 -8.07
N ASP A 177 -4.44 4.46 -8.05
CA ASP A 177 -5.15 4.11 -6.82
C ASP A 177 -4.17 3.49 -5.80
N LEU A 178 -3.34 2.53 -6.22
CA LEU A 178 -2.32 1.92 -5.37
C LEU A 178 -1.28 2.95 -4.87
N ALA A 179 -0.94 3.95 -5.70
CA ALA A 179 -0.01 5.00 -5.32
C ALA A 179 -0.60 5.90 -4.23
N ILE A 180 -1.86 6.32 -4.39
CA ILE A 180 -2.60 7.08 -3.39
C ILE A 180 -2.72 6.28 -2.09
N ASP A 181 -3.13 5.02 -2.19
CA ASP A 181 -3.25 4.11 -1.06
C ASP A 181 -1.92 3.95 -0.32
N GLY A 182 -0.81 3.75 -1.02
CA GLY A 182 0.50 3.64 -0.42
C GLY A 182 0.96 4.92 0.30
N ILE A 183 0.69 6.09 -0.26
CA ILE A 183 1.05 7.38 0.36
C ILE A 183 0.18 7.64 1.59
N THR A 184 -1.13 7.55 1.45
CA THR A 184 -2.07 7.96 2.50
C THR A 184 -2.17 6.95 3.65
N SER A 185 -1.80 5.68 3.45
CA SER A 185 -1.77 4.66 4.53
C SER A 185 -0.61 4.83 5.50
N PHE A 186 0.53 5.35 5.04
CA PHE A 186 1.77 5.37 5.85
C PHE A 186 2.33 6.76 6.09
N THR A 187 1.64 7.82 5.68
CA THR A 187 2.06 9.18 5.96
C THR A 187 0.89 10.13 6.12
N THR A 188 1.03 11.04 7.07
CA THR A 188 0.14 12.20 7.25
C THR A 188 0.63 13.43 6.49
N SER A 189 1.70 13.28 5.67
CA SER A 189 2.30 14.39 4.93
C SER A 189 1.33 15.14 4.01
N PRO A 190 0.39 14.48 3.28
CA PRO A 190 -0.61 15.19 2.52
C PRO A 190 -1.53 16.07 3.38
N LEU A 191 -1.85 15.62 4.60
CA LEU A 191 -2.64 16.41 5.54
C LEU A 191 -1.85 17.62 6.05
N ARG A 192 -0.55 17.45 6.32
CA ARG A 192 0.35 18.57 6.70
C ARG A 192 0.54 19.56 5.56
N LEU A 193 0.56 19.09 4.30
CA LEU A 193 0.59 19.96 3.12
C LEU A 193 -0.62 20.91 3.10
N ALA A 194 -1.81 20.42 3.47
CA ALA A 194 -2.99 21.26 3.65
C ALA A 194 -2.71 22.40 4.65
N THR A 195 -2.10 22.09 5.80
CA THR A 195 -1.71 23.11 6.81
C THR A 195 -0.69 24.10 6.24
N TYR A 196 0.33 23.62 5.51
CA TYR A 196 1.34 24.49 4.91
C TYR A 196 0.78 25.41 3.83
N ILE A 197 -0.26 25.03 3.13
CA ILE A 197 -0.97 25.89 2.16
C ILE A 197 -1.88 26.87 2.88
N CYS A 198 -2.58 26.45 3.94
CA CYS A 198 -3.50 27.31 4.69
C CYS A 198 -2.78 28.51 5.32
N ILE A 199 -1.62 28.33 5.93
CA ILE A 199 -0.90 29.39 6.64
C ILE A 199 -0.54 30.56 5.71
N PRO A 200 0.22 30.38 4.61
CA PRO A 200 0.57 31.48 3.72
C PRO A 200 -0.64 32.09 3.02
N THR A 201 -1.65 31.26 2.73
CA THR A 201 -2.90 31.77 2.13
C THR A 201 -3.66 32.68 3.06
N PHE A 202 -3.78 32.30 4.34
CA PHE A 202 -4.36 33.14 5.37
C PHE A 202 -3.58 34.44 5.56
N LEU A 203 -2.26 34.35 5.58
CA LEU A 203 -1.38 35.54 5.70
C LEU A 203 -1.58 36.49 4.51
N ALA A 204 -1.61 35.95 3.30
CA ALA A 204 -1.87 36.73 2.09
C ALA A 204 -3.26 37.41 2.11
N LEU A 205 -4.28 36.70 2.65
CA LEU A 205 -5.62 37.26 2.85
C LEU A 205 -5.56 38.47 3.81
N VAL A 206 -4.89 38.32 4.94
CA VAL A 206 -4.77 39.40 5.94
C VAL A 206 -4.04 40.61 5.33
N ILE A 207 -2.93 40.40 4.62
CA ILE A 207 -2.18 41.46 3.94
C ILE A 207 -3.07 42.15 2.91
N TYR A 208 -3.79 41.38 2.10
CA TYR A 208 -4.68 41.93 1.09
C TYR A 208 -5.84 42.72 1.71
N PHE A 209 -6.42 42.23 2.80
CA PHE A 209 -7.47 42.92 3.54
C PHE A 209 -6.98 44.29 4.08
N ILE A 210 -5.78 44.31 4.68
CA ILE A 210 -5.15 45.56 5.13
C ILE A 210 -4.92 46.52 3.95
N TYR A 211 -4.41 45.99 2.83
CA TYR A 211 -4.20 46.79 1.60
C TYR A 211 -5.50 47.44 1.11
N VAL A 212 -6.60 46.67 1.05
CA VAL A 212 -7.91 47.19 0.62
C VAL A 212 -8.40 48.30 1.54
N ILE A 213 -8.31 48.13 2.87
CA ILE A 213 -8.69 49.14 3.86
C ILE A 213 -7.82 50.41 3.69
N CYS A 214 -6.51 50.27 3.61
CA CYS A 214 -5.62 51.42 3.40
C CYS A 214 -5.94 52.17 2.09
N LYS A 215 -6.22 51.44 1.04
CA LYS A 215 -6.57 52.02 -0.25
C LYS A 215 -7.92 52.75 -0.21
N MET A 216 -8.94 52.23 0.49
CA MET A 216 -10.21 52.89 0.72
C MET A 216 -10.02 54.19 1.51
N ILE A 217 -9.12 54.22 2.48
CA ILE A 217 -8.91 55.41 3.34
C ILE A 217 -8.04 56.46 2.64
N LEU A 218 -7.00 56.04 1.90
CA LEU A 218 -5.97 56.94 1.37
C LEU A 218 -6.18 57.35 -0.08
N VAL A 219 -6.93 56.55 -0.86
CA VAL A 219 -7.10 56.80 -2.32
C VAL A 219 -8.57 56.73 -2.66
N THR A 220 -9.23 57.88 -2.91
CA THR A 220 -10.58 57.96 -3.42
C THR A 220 -10.70 57.52 -4.90
N GLY A 221 -10.11 56.39 -5.24
CA GLY A 221 -10.13 55.81 -6.57
C GLY A 221 -11.23 54.73 -6.70
N LYS A 222 -12.04 54.83 -7.73
CA LYS A 222 -13.04 53.81 -8.07
C LYS A 222 -12.30 52.53 -8.47
N ILE A 223 -12.14 51.61 -7.52
CA ILE A 223 -11.82 50.22 -7.86
C ILE A 223 -13.15 49.58 -8.17
N ASP A 224 -13.18 48.79 -9.22
CA ASP A 224 -14.32 47.90 -9.49
C ASP A 224 -14.25 46.76 -8.46
N ALA A 225 -14.67 47.12 -7.25
CA ALA A 225 -14.55 46.25 -6.03
C ALA A 225 -15.27 44.92 -6.25
N TYR A 226 -16.27 44.92 -7.14
CA TYR A 226 -17.08 43.75 -7.46
C TYR A 226 -16.26 42.64 -8.15
N GLN A 227 -15.44 42.99 -9.13
CA GLN A 227 -14.60 42.02 -9.86
C GLN A 227 -13.50 41.49 -8.97
N ALA A 228 -12.87 42.33 -8.15
CA ALA A 228 -11.84 41.91 -7.20
C ALA A 228 -12.40 40.95 -6.14
N ILE A 229 -13.58 41.19 -5.61
CA ILE A 229 -14.28 40.35 -4.63
C ILE A 229 -14.60 38.97 -5.25
N ILE A 230 -15.16 38.91 -6.44
CA ILE A 230 -15.47 37.65 -7.13
C ILE A 230 -14.22 36.81 -7.34
N LEU A 231 -13.13 37.40 -7.82
CA LEU A 231 -11.86 36.72 -8.06
C LEU A 231 -11.27 36.12 -6.75
N LEU A 232 -11.38 36.88 -5.67
CA LEU A 232 -10.95 36.49 -4.36
C LEU A 232 -11.77 35.31 -3.80
N ILE A 233 -13.11 35.40 -3.93
CA ILE A 233 -14.01 34.29 -3.53
C ILE A 233 -13.70 33.03 -4.30
N LEU A 234 -13.56 33.12 -5.64
CA LEU A 234 -13.25 31.96 -6.47
C LEU A 234 -11.89 31.31 -6.11
N PHE A 235 -10.87 32.12 -5.85
CA PHE A 235 -9.55 31.64 -5.45
C PHE A 235 -9.59 30.87 -4.12
N PHE A 236 -10.21 31.46 -3.10
CA PHE A 236 -10.30 30.81 -1.78
C PHE A 236 -11.21 29.59 -1.80
N SER A 237 -12.33 29.64 -2.53
CA SER A 237 -13.21 28.48 -2.70
C SER A 237 -12.46 27.31 -3.38
N GLY A 238 -11.62 27.58 -4.37
CA GLY A 238 -10.79 26.56 -5.01
C GLY A 238 -9.82 25.89 -4.04
N ILE A 239 -9.15 26.67 -3.20
CA ILE A 239 -8.26 26.13 -2.16
C ILE A 239 -9.05 25.31 -1.13
N GLN A 240 -10.20 25.82 -0.67
CA GLN A 240 -11.04 25.08 0.29
C GLN A 240 -11.50 23.73 -0.26
N ILE A 241 -11.93 23.65 -1.52
CA ILE A 241 -12.34 22.39 -2.15
C ILE A 241 -11.18 21.40 -2.18
N LEU A 242 -9.95 21.84 -2.50
CA LEU A 242 -8.76 20.99 -2.47
C LEU A 242 -8.46 20.46 -1.06
N LEU A 243 -8.54 21.32 -0.05
CA LEU A 243 -8.33 20.92 1.34
C LEU A 243 -9.40 19.94 1.83
N PHE A 244 -10.67 20.17 1.50
CA PHE A 244 -11.75 19.23 1.81
C PHE A 244 -11.56 17.89 1.10
N GLY A 245 -11.02 17.87 -0.12
CA GLY A 245 -10.68 16.63 -0.82
C GLY A 245 -9.65 15.80 -0.04
N ILE A 246 -8.59 16.42 0.44
CA ILE A 246 -7.55 15.76 1.26
C ILE A 246 -8.14 15.24 2.59
N ILE A 247 -8.90 16.07 3.30
CA ILE A 247 -9.55 15.67 4.55
C ILE A 247 -10.52 14.52 4.31
N GLY A 248 -11.31 14.57 3.22
CA GLY A 248 -12.26 13.53 2.86
C GLY A 248 -11.61 12.17 2.63
N GLU A 249 -10.42 12.14 2.01
CA GLU A 249 -9.64 10.91 1.82
C GLU A 249 -9.26 10.26 3.17
N TYR A 250 -8.77 11.05 4.14
CA TYR A 250 -8.44 10.54 5.48
C TYR A 250 -9.68 10.12 6.28
N LEU A 251 -10.77 10.89 6.20
CA LEU A 251 -12.05 10.51 6.83
C LEU A 251 -12.61 9.22 6.24
N GLY A 252 -12.52 9.03 4.92
CA GLY A 252 -12.93 7.79 4.26
C GLY A 252 -12.14 6.58 4.79
N ARG A 253 -10.84 6.74 5.05
CA ARG A 253 -9.99 5.69 5.64
C ARG A 253 -10.41 5.39 7.08
N ILE A 254 -10.57 6.40 7.92
CA ILE A 254 -11.05 6.24 9.31
C ILE A 254 -12.39 5.51 9.33
N PHE A 255 -13.31 5.89 8.45
CA PHE A 255 -14.62 5.23 8.33
C PHE A 255 -14.49 3.75 7.96
N ASN A 256 -13.59 3.40 7.03
CA ASN A 256 -13.36 2.00 6.66
C ASN A 256 -12.74 1.19 7.81
N GLU A 257 -11.84 1.81 8.60
CA GLU A 257 -11.25 1.18 9.79
C GLU A 257 -12.30 0.95 10.89
N THR A 258 -13.20 1.91 11.14
CA THR A 258 -14.20 1.81 12.20
C THR A 258 -15.25 0.73 11.92
N LYS A 259 -15.46 0.36 10.66
CA LYS A 259 -16.43 -0.71 10.32
C LYS A 259 -16.01 -2.09 10.80
N SER A 260 -14.74 -2.30 11.19
CA SER A 260 -14.21 -3.58 11.72
C SER A 260 -14.84 -4.80 11.06
N LEU A 261 -15.07 -4.72 9.73
CA LEU A 261 -15.65 -5.84 9.00
C LEU A 261 -14.69 -7.00 9.19
N SER A 262 -15.10 -7.98 9.97
CA SER A 262 -14.49 -9.30 9.96
C SER A 262 -14.58 -9.80 8.52
N LEU A 263 -13.52 -9.50 7.74
CA LEU A 263 -13.46 -9.82 6.31
C LEU A 263 -13.36 -11.32 6.05
N ILE A 264 -13.40 -12.11 7.12
CA ILE A 264 -13.09 -13.52 7.06
C ILE A 264 -14.24 -14.29 7.68
N HIS A 265 -15.23 -14.62 6.90
CA HIS A 265 -15.98 -15.85 7.13
C HIS A 265 -15.08 -16.99 6.66
N ILE A 266 -14.23 -17.44 7.56
CA ILE A 266 -13.38 -18.59 7.29
C ILE A 266 -14.23 -19.80 7.66
N TYR A 267 -14.41 -20.68 6.72
CA TYR A 267 -14.76 -22.06 7.02
C TYR A 267 -13.53 -22.66 7.71
N GLU A 268 -13.63 -22.85 9.03
CA GLU A 268 -12.68 -23.72 9.72
C GLU A 268 -12.81 -25.11 9.10
N PRO A 269 -11.73 -25.68 8.60
CA PRO A 269 -11.76 -27.10 8.27
C PRO A 269 -11.91 -27.84 9.60
N THR A 270 -13.07 -28.44 9.81
CA THR A 270 -13.31 -29.48 10.84
C THR A 270 -12.33 -30.62 10.65
#